data_b9b2e81ef2c2bdd5c40b6b1850bcf249
#
_entry.id   b9b2e81ef2c2bdd5c40b6b1850bcf249
#
_cell.length_a   1.000
_cell.length_b   1.000
_cell.length_c   1.000
_cell.angle_alpha   90.00
_cell.angle_beta   90.00
_cell.angle_gamma   90.00
#
_symmetry.space_group_name_H-M   'P 1'
#
loop_
_entity.id
_entity.type
_entity.pdbx_description
1 polymer ?
#
loop_
_entity_poly.entity_id
_entity_poly.type
_entity_poly.pdbx_seq_one_letter_code
_entity_poly.pdbx_strand_id
1 'polypeptide(L)'
;MRINTKIERVNVEIDGKTYEVAEKTVSVAEKLRDAAMNCFGMPEYRLWMKEMEILLGADVVEALFPDGKDENLDRMERIHDGVLSAFDYNAAKLREEHLRRQQEPIEPVRGLFRQMEKTIQAADGANMRR
;
A
#
# COMPACT_ATOMS: atom_id res chain seq x y z
N MET A 1 -23.33 13.20 -9.73
CA MET A 1 -22.08 12.45 -9.48
C MET A 1 -22.40 11.00 -9.18
N ARG A 2 -21.68 10.07 -9.78
CA ARG A 2 -21.86 8.64 -9.52
C ARG A 2 -20.65 8.14 -8.72
N ILE A 3 -20.91 7.50 -7.59
CA ILE A 3 -19.88 6.91 -6.75
C ILE A 3 -19.94 5.39 -6.92
N ASN A 4 -18.83 4.81 -7.38
CA ASN A 4 -18.70 3.35 -7.49
C ASN A 4 -18.08 2.83 -6.19
N THR A 5 -18.82 1.99 -5.47
CA THR A 5 -18.40 1.42 -4.18
C THR A 5 -17.93 -0.03 -4.29
N LYS A 6 -17.71 -0.51 -5.51
CA LYS A 6 -17.25 -1.87 -5.72
C LYS A 6 -15.83 -2.05 -5.18
N ILE A 7 -15.66 -3.00 -4.28
CA ILE A 7 -14.38 -3.35 -3.66
C ILE A 7 -14.02 -4.78 -4.07
N GLU A 8 -12.79 -4.97 -4.52
CA GLU A 8 -12.28 -6.27 -4.90
C GLU A 8 -11.71 -6.99 -3.67
N ARG A 9 -11.98 -8.30 -3.58
CA ARG A 9 -11.30 -9.15 -2.61
C ARG A 9 -9.87 -9.35 -3.05
N VAL A 10 -8.94 -9.34 -2.08
CA VAL A 10 -7.52 -9.43 -2.37
C VAL A 10 -6.92 -10.69 -1.73
N ASN A 11 -6.16 -11.41 -2.53
CA ASN A 11 -5.39 -12.56 -2.09
C ASN A 11 -3.92 -12.33 -2.32
N VAL A 12 -3.08 -12.98 -1.53
CA VAL A 12 -1.62 -12.99 -1.74
C VAL A 12 -1.16 -14.41 -1.96
N GLU A 13 -0.18 -14.57 -2.83
CA GLU A 13 0.51 -15.83 -3.03
C GLU A 13 1.86 -15.77 -2.34
N ILE A 14 2.08 -16.68 -1.41
CA ILE A 14 3.32 -16.76 -0.64
C ILE A 14 3.86 -18.18 -0.77
N ASP A 15 5.03 -18.34 -1.35
CA ASP A 15 5.68 -19.64 -1.54
C ASP A 15 4.77 -20.68 -2.19
N GLY A 16 4.03 -20.25 -3.20
CA GLY A 16 3.15 -21.13 -3.98
C GLY A 16 1.77 -21.38 -3.40
N LYS A 17 1.47 -20.84 -2.23
CA LYS A 17 0.13 -20.95 -1.61
C LYS A 17 -0.57 -19.60 -1.63
N THR A 18 -1.87 -19.64 -1.85
CA THR A 18 -2.72 -18.45 -1.87
C THR A 18 -3.41 -18.27 -0.52
N TYR A 19 -3.33 -17.04 -0.01
CA TYR A 19 -3.96 -16.67 1.27
C TYR A 19 -4.88 -15.47 1.04
N GLU A 20 -6.04 -15.49 1.71
CA GLU A 20 -6.95 -14.35 1.66
C GLU A 20 -6.51 -13.28 2.66
N VAL A 21 -6.45 -12.03 2.20
CA VAL A 21 -6.14 -10.88 3.05
C VAL A 21 -7.45 -10.34 3.62
N ALA A 22 -7.45 -9.98 4.90
CA ALA A 22 -8.62 -9.43 5.57
C ALA A 22 -9.17 -8.22 4.82
N GLU A 23 -10.49 -8.10 4.78
CA GLU A 23 -11.16 -6.94 4.23
C GLU A 23 -10.80 -5.70 5.06
N LYS A 24 -10.63 -4.56 4.40
CA LYS A 24 -10.27 -3.29 5.06
C LYS A 24 -11.49 -2.67 5.72
N THR A 25 -11.85 -3.20 6.88
CA THR A 25 -12.95 -2.71 7.69
C THR A 25 -12.47 -1.73 8.75
N VAL A 26 -13.40 -1.02 9.36
CA VAL A 26 -13.09 -0.13 10.50
C VAL A 26 -12.45 -0.93 11.64
N SER A 27 -12.98 -2.11 11.93
CA SER A 27 -12.45 -3.00 12.98
C SER A 27 -11.00 -3.41 12.71
N VAL A 28 -10.68 -3.81 11.48
CA VAL A 28 -9.32 -4.20 11.09
C VAL A 28 -8.37 -3.00 11.17
N ALA A 29 -8.82 -1.83 10.69
CA ALA A 29 -8.01 -0.60 10.76
C ALA A 29 -7.70 -0.21 12.21
N GLU A 30 -8.67 -0.34 13.12
CA GLU A 30 -8.47 -0.10 14.55
C GLU A 30 -7.46 -1.07 15.17
N LYS A 31 -7.56 -2.34 14.83
CA LYS A 31 -6.60 -3.36 15.31
C LYS A 31 -5.18 -3.06 14.85
N LEU A 32 -5.01 -2.66 13.60
CA LEU A 32 -3.69 -2.28 13.07
C LEU A 32 -3.14 -1.05 13.79
N ARG A 33 -3.99 -0.06 14.04
CA ARG A 33 -3.61 1.14 14.78
C ARG A 33 -3.19 0.80 16.20
N ASP A 34 -3.97 -0.02 16.90
CA ASP A 34 -3.67 -0.43 18.27
C ASP A 34 -2.36 -1.19 18.34
N ALA A 35 -2.09 -2.08 17.38
CA ALA A 35 -0.83 -2.80 17.29
C ALA A 35 0.35 -1.83 17.12
N ALA A 36 0.23 -0.84 16.24
CA ALA A 36 1.26 0.16 16.03
C ALA A 36 1.50 1.02 17.29
N MET A 37 0.44 1.39 17.99
CA MET A 37 0.54 2.20 19.22
C MET A 37 1.13 1.43 20.40
N ASN A 38 0.98 0.12 20.43
CA ASN A 38 1.46 -0.72 21.51
C ASN A 38 2.83 -1.37 21.25
N CYS A 39 3.54 -0.93 20.20
CA CYS A 39 4.82 -1.52 19.81
C CYS A 39 6.04 -0.81 20.44
N PHE A 40 5.84 0.13 21.35
CA PHE A 40 6.92 0.88 21.97
C PHE A 40 7.91 -0.04 22.69
N GLY A 41 9.19 0.12 22.36
CA GLY A 41 10.26 -0.69 22.94
C GLY A 41 10.36 -2.11 22.39
N MET A 42 9.50 -2.50 21.45
CA MET A 42 9.56 -3.81 20.80
C MET A 42 10.40 -3.76 19.54
N PRO A 43 11.09 -4.86 19.17
CA PRO A 43 11.71 -4.97 17.85
C PRO A 43 10.67 -4.86 16.73
N GLU A 44 11.08 -4.31 15.61
CA GLU A 44 10.22 -4.08 14.44
C GLU A 44 9.49 -5.34 13.95
N TYR A 45 10.20 -6.48 13.96
CA TYR A 45 9.61 -7.74 13.50
C TYR A 45 8.37 -8.19 14.30
N ARG A 46 8.26 -7.78 15.56
CA ARG A 46 7.09 -8.10 16.38
C ARG A 46 5.85 -7.35 15.91
N LEU A 47 6.01 -6.12 15.49
CA LEU A 47 4.92 -5.38 14.87
C LEU A 47 4.51 -6.02 13.54
N TRP A 48 5.49 -6.42 12.71
CA TRP A 48 5.21 -7.14 11.46
C TRP A 48 4.38 -8.40 11.71
N MET A 49 4.76 -9.18 12.70
CA MET A 49 4.03 -10.41 13.06
C MET A 49 2.61 -10.11 13.49
N LYS A 50 2.40 -9.11 14.32
CA LYS A 50 1.05 -8.69 14.75
C LYS A 50 0.20 -8.21 13.59
N GLU A 51 0.75 -7.40 12.72
CA GLU A 51 0.04 -6.91 11.55
C GLU A 51 -0.36 -8.07 10.63
N MET A 52 0.54 -9.01 10.38
CA MET A 52 0.23 -10.20 9.58
C MET A 52 -0.82 -11.09 10.25
N GLU A 53 -0.79 -11.25 11.56
CA GLU A 53 -1.82 -11.99 12.30
C GLU A 53 -3.20 -11.36 12.14
N ILE A 54 -3.27 -10.03 12.16
CA ILE A 54 -4.52 -9.30 11.93
C ILE A 54 -5.02 -9.50 10.50
N LEU A 55 -4.13 -9.48 9.52
CA LEU A 55 -4.48 -9.51 8.10
C LEU A 55 -4.68 -10.90 7.52
N LEU A 56 -3.93 -11.90 8.01
CA LEU A 56 -3.96 -13.28 7.49
C LEU A 56 -4.54 -14.29 8.48
N GLY A 57 -4.55 -13.94 9.75
CA GLY A 57 -4.92 -14.86 10.83
C GLY A 57 -3.71 -15.47 11.53
N ALA A 58 -3.85 -15.73 12.83
CA ALA A 58 -2.76 -16.28 13.65
C ALA A 58 -2.30 -17.66 13.17
N ASP A 59 -3.22 -18.51 12.75
CA ASP A 59 -2.90 -19.86 12.25
C ASP A 59 -2.05 -19.82 10.99
N VAL A 60 -2.34 -18.89 10.08
CA VAL A 60 -1.57 -18.70 8.84
C VAL A 60 -0.16 -18.22 9.16
N VAL A 61 -0.03 -17.24 10.05
CA VAL A 61 1.27 -16.70 10.45
C VAL A 61 2.13 -17.77 11.13
N GLU A 62 1.54 -18.58 11.99
CA GLU A 62 2.24 -19.69 12.63
C GLU A 62 2.75 -20.69 11.59
N ALA A 63 1.94 -21.00 10.58
CA ALA A 63 2.33 -21.88 9.49
C ALA A 63 3.43 -21.29 8.59
N LEU A 64 3.41 -19.96 8.38
CA LEU A 64 4.41 -19.28 7.56
C LEU A 64 5.76 -19.12 8.26
N PHE A 65 5.76 -18.99 9.57
CA PHE A 65 6.94 -18.72 10.39
C PHE A 65 7.08 -19.74 11.53
N PRO A 66 7.34 -21.02 11.18
CA PRO A 66 7.40 -22.09 12.20
C PRO A 66 8.71 -22.12 12.98
N ASP A 67 9.76 -21.44 12.51
CA ASP A 67 11.13 -21.60 13.05
C ASP A 67 11.48 -20.65 14.18
N GLY A 68 10.55 -19.86 14.65
CA GLY A 68 10.73 -18.97 15.79
C GLY A 68 11.92 -18.03 15.64
N LYS A 69 12.93 -18.19 16.50
CA LYS A 69 14.13 -17.34 16.48
C LYS A 69 15.02 -17.55 15.26
N ASP A 70 14.85 -18.65 14.54
CA ASP A 70 15.65 -18.99 13.37
C ASP A 70 15.00 -18.48 12.07
N GLU A 71 13.88 -17.75 12.16
CA GLU A 71 13.26 -17.13 10.99
C GLU A 71 14.16 -16.06 10.39
N ASN A 72 14.21 -16.05 9.06
CA ASN A 72 14.94 -15.04 8.31
C ASN A 72 14.16 -13.73 8.29
N LEU A 73 14.76 -12.66 8.80
CA LEU A 73 14.09 -11.36 8.89
C LEU A 73 13.83 -10.73 7.50
N ASP A 74 14.71 -10.95 6.54
CA ASP A 74 14.49 -10.44 5.18
C ASP A 74 13.30 -11.09 4.51
N ARG A 75 13.13 -12.40 4.72
CA ARG A 75 11.95 -13.12 4.24
C ARG A 75 10.69 -12.61 4.92
N MET A 76 10.74 -12.40 6.22
CA MET A 76 9.61 -11.87 7.01
C MET A 76 9.21 -10.48 6.51
N GLU A 77 10.17 -9.59 6.30
CA GLU A 77 9.92 -8.25 5.79
C GLU A 77 9.28 -8.27 4.41
N ARG A 78 9.77 -9.11 3.50
CA ARG A 78 9.20 -9.24 2.16
C ARG A 78 7.77 -9.72 2.19
N ILE A 79 7.47 -10.70 3.02
CA ILE A 79 6.10 -11.21 3.16
C ILE A 79 5.22 -10.13 3.77
N HIS A 80 5.68 -9.47 4.83
CA HIS A 80 4.97 -8.38 5.47
C HIS A 80 4.63 -7.25 4.50
N ASP A 81 5.63 -6.77 3.75
CA ASP A 81 5.43 -5.68 2.80
C ASP A 81 4.45 -6.08 1.69
N GLY A 82 4.54 -7.32 1.22
CA GLY A 82 3.61 -7.84 0.23
C GLY A 82 2.18 -7.92 0.75
N VAL A 83 2.00 -8.36 1.98
CA VAL A 83 0.68 -8.46 2.62
C VAL A 83 0.07 -7.07 2.84
N LEU A 84 0.86 -6.10 3.32
CA LEU A 84 0.38 -4.73 3.50
C LEU A 84 0.04 -4.07 2.17
N SER A 85 0.84 -4.30 1.14
CA SER A 85 0.55 -3.79 -0.21
C SER A 85 -0.75 -4.37 -0.75
N ALA A 86 -0.99 -5.65 -0.54
CA ALA A 86 -2.25 -6.29 -0.92
C ALA A 86 -3.43 -5.71 -0.15
N PHE A 87 -3.27 -5.48 1.15
CA PHE A 87 -4.30 -4.88 1.99
C PHE A 87 -4.68 -3.48 1.50
N ASP A 88 -3.71 -2.72 0.98
CA ASP A 88 -3.93 -1.37 0.46
C ASP A 88 -4.28 -1.33 -1.03
N TYR A 89 -4.45 -2.49 -1.67
CA TYR A 89 -4.63 -2.60 -3.12
C TYR A 89 -5.76 -1.74 -3.66
N ASN A 90 -6.94 -1.80 -3.06
CA ASN A 90 -8.11 -1.03 -3.53
C ASN A 90 -7.89 0.48 -3.41
N ALA A 91 -7.29 0.92 -2.33
CA ALA A 91 -6.97 2.34 -2.12
C ALA A 91 -5.90 2.81 -3.09
N ALA A 92 -4.85 2.01 -3.30
CA ALA A 92 -3.79 2.33 -4.24
C ALA A 92 -4.32 2.42 -5.68
N LYS A 93 -5.19 1.48 -6.07
CA LYS A 93 -5.84 1.48 -7.38
C LYS A 93 -6.70 2.72 -7.59
N LEU A 94 -7.46 3.11 -6.57
CA LEU A 94 -8.28 4.31 -6.62
C LEU A 94 -7.44 5.58 -6.76
N ARG A 95 -6.34 5.68 -6.01
CA ARG A 95 -5.40 6.80 -6.13
C ARG A 95 -4.79 6.88 -7.53
N GLU A 96 -4.42 5.75 -8.10
CA GLU A 96 -3.87 5.67 -9.45
C GLU A 96 -4.88 6.13 -10.49
N GLU A 97 -6.13 5.67 -10.39
CA GLU A 97 -7.21 6.11 -11.29
C GLU A 97 -7.47 7.61 -11.16
N HIS A 98 -7.44 8.13 -9.94
CA HIS A 98 -7.63 9.56 -9.68
C HIS A 98 -6.52 10.40 -10.32
N LEU A 99 -5.27 9.98 -10.17
CA LEU A 99 -4.12 10.64 -10.80
C LEU A 99 -4.23 10.59 -12.32
N ARG A 100 -4.65 9.47 -12.89
CA ARG A 100 -4.85 9.31 -14.32
C ARG A 100 -5.89 10.28 -14.84
N ARG A 101 -7.01 10.44 -14.15
CA ARG A 101 -8.07 11.39 -14.51
C ARG A 101 -7.57 12.82 -14.48
N GLN A 102 -6.70 13.17 -13.54
CA GLN A 102 -6.10 14.49 -13.48
C GLN A 102 -5.12 14.73 -14.62
N GLN A 103 -4.48 13.67 -15.13
CA GLN A 103 -3.51 13.75 -16.22
C GLN A 103 -4.16 13.71 -17.61
N GLU A 104 -5.45 13.41 -17.71
CA GLU A 104 -6.20 13.34 -18.95
C GLU A 104 -7.27 14.45 -19.04
N PRO A 105 -6.86 15.74 -19.02
CA PRO A 105 -7.84 16.81 -19.18
C PRO A 105 -8.41 16.84 -20.60
N ILE A 106 -9.51 17.57 -20.79
CA ILE A 106 -10.11 17.82 -22.09
C ILE A 106 -9.06 18.45 -23.00
N GLU A 107 -9.03 18.06 -24.28
CA GLU A 107 -7.99 18.45 -25.23
C GLU A 107 -7.61 19.93 -25.24
N PRO A 108 -8.55 20.90 -25.24
CA PRO A 108 -8.16 22.32 -25.16
C PRO A 108 -7.39 22.68 -23.88
N VAL A 109 -7.78 22.06 -22.78
CA VAL A 109 -7.11 22.26 -21.47
C VAL A 109 -5.72 21.62 -21.49
N ARG A 110 -5.61 20.45 -22.13
CA ARG A 110 -4.33 19.75 -22.28
C ARG A 110 -3.33 20.59 -23.06
N GLY A 111 -3.75 21.20 -24.16
CA GLY A 111 -2.91 22.10 -24.94
C GLY A 111 -2.42 23.31 -24.14
N LEU A 112 -3.31 23.89 -23.36
CA LEU A 112 -2.99 25.04 -22.50
C LEU A 112 -1.96 24.64 -21.44
N PHE A 113 -2.14 23.52 -20.79
CA PHE A 113 -1.19 23.03 -19.80
C PHE A 113 0.20 22.78 -20.37
N ARG A 114 0.28 22.21 -21.57
CA ARG A 114 1.55 21.99 -22.25
C ARG A 114 2.28 23.30 -22.51
N GLN A 115 1.57 24.34 -22.94
CA GLN A 115 2.15 25.66 -23.14
C GLN A 115 2.64 26.26 -21.82
N MET A 116 1.85 26.12 -20.76
CA MET A 116 2.22 26.61 -19.44
C MET A 116 3.47 25.89 -18.91
N GLU A 117 3.54 24.57 -19.07
CA GLU A 117 4.72 23.80 -18.67
C GLU A 117 5.97 24.25 -19.42
N LYS A 118 5.88 24.42 -20.75
CA LYS A 118 7.00 24.89 -21.55
C LYS A 118 7.48 26.28 -21.11
N THR A 119 6.55 27.17 -20.83
CA THR A 119 6.87 28.50 -20.35
C THR A 119 7.54 28.47 -18.99
N ILE A 120 7.01 27.69 -18.06
CA ILE A 120 7.57 27.52 -16.72
C ILE A 120 8.96 26.87 -16.79
N GLN A 121 9.11 25.80 -17.57
CA GLN A 121 10.40 25.12 -17.73
C GLN A 121 11.46 26.05 -18.33
N ALA A 122 11.09 26.85 -19.31
CA ALA A 122 12.02 27.81 -19.89
C ALA A 122 12.45 28.90 -18.88
N ALA A 123 11.49 29.40 -18.09
CA ALA A 123 11.78 30.40 -17.05
C ALA A 123 12.59 29.79 -15.91
N ASP A 124 12.24 28.63 -15.43
CA ASP A 124 12.95 27.90 -14.36
C ASP A 124 14.35 27.51 -14.81
N GLY A 125 14.47 26.99 -16.03
CA GLY A 125 15.76 26.67 -16.61
C GLY A 125 16.70 27.85 -16.69
N ALA A 126 16.20 29.03 -17.07
CA ALA A 126 16.97 30.26 -17.08
C ALA A 126 17.37 30.71 -15.67
N ASN A 127 16.47 30.57 -14.69
CA ASN A 127 16.73 30.92 -13.30
C ASN A 127 17.68 29.94 -12.60
N MET A 128 17.52 28.65 -12.85
CA MET A 128 18.37 27.60 -12.26
C MET A 128 19.82 27.64 -12.77
N ARG A 129 20.06 28.20 -13.93
CA ARG A 129 21.38 28.28 -14.54
C ARG A 129 22.18 29.49 -14.09
N ARG A 130 21.60 30.33 -13.28
CA ARG A 130 22.24 31.51 -12.72
C ARG A 130 23.17 31.19 -11.56
#